data_4451a0c399a6a632b2016e9167760a95
#
_entry.id   4451a0c399a6a632b2016e9167760a95
#
_cell.length_a   1.000
_cell.length_b   1.000
_cell.length_c   1.000
_cell.angle_alpha   90.00
_cell.angle_beta   90.00
_cell.angle_gamma   90.00
#
_symmetry.space_group_name_H-M   'P 1'
#
loop_
_entity.id
_entity.type
_entity.pdbx_description
1 polymer ?
#
loop_
_entity_poly.entity_id
_entity_poly.type
_entity_poly.pdbx_seq_one_letter_code
_entity_poly.pdbx_strand_id
1 'polypeptide(L)'
;VGRYFTKYFLDQKYEVNVVDNIAQYTGAREPNNWPLFMPQDYKNFIFHKQDCRDWFISNFIDDFDYVLHLAAMVGGRMMIEKNPIAVSDDLSIDSHFWQWAVKSKPKKILTFSSSACYPVTFQTKENYKLLSEDLVSFDQPIGVPDLTYGWAKLTSEYLGKIAYENYGIKSVVYRPFSGYGKDQDLSYPFPSICKRILSNKNSKKIQVWG
;
A
#
# COMPACT_ATOMS: atom_id res chain seq x y z
N VAL A 1 0.24 -3.50 -7.41
CA VAL A 1 -1.19 -3.36 -7.04
C VAL A 1 -1.79 -2.19 -7.82
N GLY A 2 -1.25 -0.96 -7.72
CA GLY A 2 -1.82 0.24 -8.34
C GLY A 2 -2.11 0.09 -9.83
N ARG A 3 -1.18 -0.46 -10.61
CA ARG A 3 -1.35 -0.69 -12.06
C ARG A 3 -2.57 -1.56 -12.41
N TYR A 4 -2.93 -2.53 -11.57
CA TYR A 4 -4.12 -3.36 -11.78
C TYR A 4 -5.41 -2.55 -11.59
N PHE A 5 -5.46 -1.74 -10.55
CA PHE A 5 -6.59 -0.83 -10.34
C PHE A 5 -6.69 0.22 -11.45
N THR A 6 -5.55 0.82 -11.83
CA THR A 6 -5.53 1.77 -12.95
C THR A 6 -6.14 1.15 -14.21
N LYS A 7 -5.69 -0.05 -14.59
CA LYS A 7 -6.26 -0.75 -15.75
C LYS A 7 -7.75 -1.00 -15.59
N TYR A 8 -8.17 -1.51 -14.44
CA TYR A 8 -9.57 -1.80 -14.17
C TYR A 8 -10.46 -0.56 -14.37
N PHE A 9 -10.11 0.57 -13.77
CA PHE A 9 -10.90 1.78 -13.89
C PHE A 9 -10.87 2.38 -15.30
N LEU A 10 -9.74 2.33 -15.98
CA LEU A 10 -9.65 2.75 -17.38
C LEU A 10 -10.53 1.90 -18.30
N ASP A 11 -10.56 0.58 -18.11
CA ASP A 11 -11.45 -0.32 -18.84
C ASP A 11 -12.93 -0.03 -18.58
N GLN A 12 -13.26 0.45 -17.38
CA GLN A 12 -14.61 0.92 -17.02
C GLN A 12 -14.90 2.36 -17.47
N LYS A 13 -13.99 2.99 -18.23
CA LYS A 13 -14.14 4.34 -18.80
C LYS A 13 -14.11 5.48 -17.78
N TYR A 14 -13.61 5.25 -16.57
CA TYR A 14 -13.31 6.34 -15.65
C TYR A 14 -12.15 7.19 -16.17
N GLU A 15 -12.16 8.48 -15.85
CA GLU A 15 -10.95 9.29 -15.90
C GLU A 15 -10.07 8.89 -14.71
N VAL A 16 -8.83 8.54 -14.96
CA VAL A 16 -7.93 8.02 -13.93
C VAL A 16 -6.71 8.92 -13.80
N ASN A 17 -6.62 9.60 -12.67
CA ASN A 17 -5.46 10.37 -12.27
C ASN A 17 -4.55 9.50 -11.41
N VAL A 18 -3.31 9.31 -11.82
CA VAL A 18 -2.29 8.57 -11.07
C VAL A 18 -1.20 9.53 -10.63
N VAL A 19 -0.93 9.57 -9.34
CA VAL A 19 0.16 10.36 -8.73
C VAL A 19 1.22 9.40 -8.22
N ASP A 20 2.45 9.51 -8.72
CA ASP A 20 3.58 8.68 -8.29
C ASP A 20 4.90 9.44 -8.51
N ASN A 21 5.78 9.45 -7.54
CA ASN A 21 7.09 10.09 -7.66
C ASN A 21 8.14 9.18 -8.29
N ILE A 22 7.77 7.94 -8.63
CA ILE A 22 8.66 6.91 -9.19
C ILE A 22 9.89 6.65 -8.28
N ALA A 23 9.64 6.60 -6.98
CA ALA A 23 10.71 6.38 -6.02
C ALA A 23 11.40 5.03 -6.24
N GLN A 24 12.72 5.05 -6.21
CA GLN A 24 13.58 3.94 -6.62
C GLN A 24 13.33 2.63 -5.87
N TYR A 25 12.88 2.71 -4.62
CA TYR A 25 12.72 1.55 -3.73
C TYR A 25 11.32 0.96 -3.72
N THR A 26 10.35 1.56 -4.41
CA THR A 26 8.94 1.15 -4.35
C THR A 26 8.53 0.18 -5.46
N GLY A 27 9.45 -0.17 -6.36
CA GLY A 27 9.13 -0.95 -7.56
C GLY A 27 8.27 -0.18 -8.57
N ALA A 28 8.16 1.14 -8.39
CA ALA A 28 7.49 2.04 -9.32
C ALA A 28 8.23 2.08 -10.67
N ARG A 29 7.47 2.29 -11.74
CA ARG A 29 7.99 2.40 -13.11
C ARG A 29 7.24 3.49 -13.85
N GLU A 30 7.93 4.16 -14.75
CA GLU A 30 7.30 5.07 -15.71
C GLU A 30 6.16 4.36 -16.45
N PRO A 31 5.04 5.05 -16.73
CA PRO A 31 3.88 4.45 -17.38
C PRO A 31 4.16 3.75 -18.71
N ASN A 32 5.12 4.26 -19.50
CA ASN A 32 5.55 3.64 -20.76
C ASN A 32 6.30 2.30 -20.57
N ASN A 33 6.64 1.93 -19.34
CA ASN A 33 7.33 0.68 -18.99
C ASN A 33 6.46 -0.26 -18.13
N TRP A 34 5.16 -0.05 -18.10
CA TRP A 34 4.27 -0.94 -17.36
C TRP A 34 4.09 -2.28 -18.07
N PRO A 35 4.28 -3.40 -17.38
CA PRO A 35 4.29 -4.71 -18.02
C PRO A 35 2.90 -5.27 -18.35
N LEU A 36 1.82 -4.66 -17.83
CA LEU A 36 0.47 -5.19 -17.94
C LEU A 36 -0.30 -4.61 -19.12
N PHE A 37 -0.08 -3.35 -19.46
CA PHE A 37 -0.76 -2.60 -20.49
C PHE A 37 -0.05 -1.27 -20.72
N MET A 38 -0.36 -0.62 -21.82
CA MET A 38 0.13 0.72 -22.16
C MET A 38 -0.92 1.76 -21.76
N PRO A 39 -0.76 2.46 -20.62
CA PRO A 39 -1.79 3.41 -20.18
C PRO A 39 -1.99 4.60 -21.14
N GLN A 40 -0.99 4.93 -21.94
CA GLN A 40 -1.06 5.98 -22.96
C GLN A 40 -2.08 5.67 -24.08
N ASP A 41 -2.49 4.41 -24.24
CA ASP A 41 -3.54 4.03 -25.20
C ASP A 41 -4.94 4.49 -24.73
N TYR A 42 -5.05 4.93 -23.48
CA TYR A 42 -6.29 5.40 -22.88
C TYR A 42 -6.30 6.93 -22.81
N LYS A 43 -7.25 7.56 -23.51
CA LYS A 43 -7.40 9.04 -23.53
C LYS A 43 -7.77 9.63 -22.17
N ASN A 44 -8.32 8.83 -21.29
CA ASN A 44 -8.78 9.16 -19.94
C ASN A 44 -7.75 8.82 -18.86
N PHE A 45 -6.46 8.63 -19.22
CA PHE A 45 -5.34 8.42 -18.30
C PHE A 45 -4.53 9.70 -18.14
N ILE A 46 -4.33 10.12 -16.89
CA ILE A 46 -3.52 11.28 -16.55
C ILE A 46 -2.46 10.84 -15.52
N PHE A 47 -1.21 11.14 -15.78
CA PHE A 47 -0.10 10.80 -14.89
C PHE A 47 0.60 12.04 -14.35
N HIS A 48 0.66 12.15 -13.04
CA HIS A 48 1.34 13.20 -12.31
C HIS A 48 2.62 12.64 -11.68
N LYS A 49 3.77 12.96 -12.28
CA LYS A 49 5.07 12.54 -11.74
C LYS A 49 5.52 13.51 -10.67
N GLN A 50 5.07 13.32 -9.46
CA GLN A 50 5.43 14.15 -8.31
C GLN A 50 5.20 13.42 -6.99
N ASP A 51 5.70 13.97 -5.91
CA ASP A 51 5.39 13.48 -4.57
C ASP A 51 3.89 13.71 -4.28
N CYS A 52 3.23 12.70 -3.75
CA CYS A 52 1.80 12.79 -3.46
C CYS A 52 1.49 13.85 -2.38
N ARG A 53 2.42 14.15 -1.48
CA ARG A 53 2.25 15.20 -0.47
C ARG A 53 2.11 16.58 -1.11
N ASP A 54 2.97 16.89 -2.09
CA ASP A 54 2.89 18.14 -2.84
C ASP A 54 1.62 18.23 -3.66
N TRP A 55 1.21 17.09 -4.24
CA TRP A 55 -0.04 16.98 -4.98
C TRP A 55 -1.24 17.27 -4.08
N PHE A 56 -1.31 16.67 -2.90
CA PHE A 56 -2.38 16.88 -1.92
C PHE A 56 -2.48 18.34 -1.44
N ILE A 57 -1.35 19.02 -1.31
CA ILE A 57 -1.33 20.44 -0.92
C ILE A 57 -1.86 21.35 -2.02
N SER A 58 -1.59 21.01 -3.28
CA SER A 58 -1.85 21.88 -4.44
C SER A 58 -3.18 21.61 -5.14
N ASN A 59 -3.81 20.45 -4.89
CA ASN A 59 -4.97 20.00 -5.64
C ASN A 59 -6.16 19.69 -4.72
N PHE A 60 -7.11 20.60 -4.68
CA PHE A 60 -8.40 20.39 -3.99
C PHE A 60 -9.49 20.26 -5.06
N ILE A 61 -9.75 19.01 -5.48
CA ILE A 61 -10.79 18.66 -6.43
C ILE A 61 -11.89 17.93 -5.65
N ASP A 62 -13.12 18.42 -5.73
CA ASP A 62 -14.25 17.96 -4.89
C ASP A 62 -15.05 16.80 -5.48
N ASP A 63 -14.68 16.28 -6.66
CA ASP A 63 -15.53 15.35 -7.43
C ASP A 63 -14.92 13.96 -7.69
N PHE A 64 -13.94 13.52 -6.92
CA PHE A 64 -13.45 12.15 -7.04
C PHE A 64 -14.50 11.13 -6.59
N ASP A 65 -14.88 10.23 -7.50
CA ASP A 65 -15.75 9.11 -7.17
C ASP A 65 -15.02 8.07 -6.31
N TYR A 66 -13.76 7.79 -6.65
CA TYR A 66 -12.92 6.82 -5.96
C TYR A 66 -11.51 7.35 -5.77
N VAL A 67 -10.98 7.14 -4.59
CA VAL A 67 -9.58 7.38 -4.28
C VAL A 67 -8.96 6.11 -3.71
N LEU A 68 -7.87 5.67 -4.29
CA LEU A 68 -7.10 4.53 -3.84
C LEU A 68 -5.75 5.02 -3.32
N HIS A 69 -5.61 5.07 -2.01
CA HIS A 69 -4.38 5.51 -1.38
C HIS A 69 -3.41 4.33 -1.24
N LEU A 70 -2.44 4.29 -2.14
CA LEU A 70 -1.45 3.22 -2.28
C LEU A 70 -0.02 3.73 -2.06
N ALA A 71 0.13 5.06 -1.98
CA ALA A 71 1.44 5.68 -1.77
C ALA A 71 1.97 5.31 -0.37
N ALA A 72 3.16 4.77 -0.33
CA ALA A 72 3.84 4.37 0.89
C ALA A 72 5.33 4.13 0.63
N MET A 73 6.15 4.22 1.67
CA MET A 73 7.52 3.71 1.65
C MET A 73 7.49 2.18 1.76
N VAL A 74 7.40 1.53 0.61
CA VAL A 74 7.32 0.07 0.51
C VAL A 74 8.67 -0.49 0.09
N GLY A 75 9.27 -1.24 1.01
CA GLY A 75 10.46 -1.99 0.66
C GLY A 75 10.48 -3.28 1.44
N GLY A 76 10.51 -4.42 1.07
CA GLY A 76 10.43 -5.70 1.80
C GLY A 76 11.05 -5.68 3.21
N ARG A 77 10.99 -6.76 3.92
CA ARG A 77 11.43 -6.89 5.32
C ARG A 77 12.80 -6.24 5.62
N MET A 78 13.75 -6.39 4.67
CA MET A 78 15.08 -5.78 4.83
C MET A 78 15.06 -4.25 4.93
N MET A 79 14.18 -3.59 4.19
CA MET A 79 14.05 -2.13 4.25
C MET A 79 13.51 -1.69 5.62
N ILE A 80 12.48 -2.36 6.09
CA ILE A 80 11.84 -2.07 7.38
C ILE A 80 12.83 -2.26 8.53
N GLU A 81 13.64 -3.30 8.50
CA GLU A 81 14.61 -3.60 9.55
C GLU A 81 15.86 -2.72 9.51
N LYS A 82 16.41 -2.44 8.32
CA LYS A 82 17.65 -1.67 8.17
C LYS A 82 17.46 -0.16 8.22
N ASN A 83 16.30 0.32 7.80
CA ASN A 83 15.99 1.75 7.74
C ASN A 83 14.64 2.09 8.38
N PRO A 84 14.43 1.75 9.65
CA PRO A 84 13.12 1.92 10.30
C PRO A 84 12.68 3.38 10.37
N ILE A 85 13.61 4.33 10.45
CA ILE A 85 13.28 5.76 10.45
C ILE A 85 12.83 6.23 9.07
N ALA A 86 13.44 5.74 7.99
CA ALA A 86 13.00 6.10 6.63
C ALA A 86 11.56 5.64 6.37
N VAL A 87 11.16 4.51 6.95
CA VAL A 87 9.77 4.01 6.86
C VAL A 87 8.77 4.92 7.58
N SER A 88 9.22 5.75 8.52
CA SER A 88 8.34 6.74 9.18
C SER A 88 7.83 7.83 8.23
N ASP A 89 8.38 7.93 7.01
CA ASP A 89 7.86 8.81 5.96
C ASP A 89 6.41 8.48 5.58
N ASP A 90 5.97 7.25 5.80
CA ASP A 90 4.57 6.86 5.68
C ASP A 90 3.64 7.71 6.54
N LEU A 91 4.07 8.09 7.76
CA LEU A 91 3.28 8.97 8.63
C LEU A 91 3.05 10.35 7.99
N SER A 92 4.07 10.88 7.33
CA SER A 92 3.96 12.15 6.61
C SER A 92 3.01 12.03 5.41
N ILE A 93 3.14 10.97 4.61
CA ILE A 93 2.29 10.69 3.45
C ILE A 93 0.83 10.57 3.90
N ASP A 94 0.56 9.75 4.89
CA ASP A 94 -0.80 9.48 5.37
C ASP A 94 -1.43 10.71 6.04
N SER A 95 -0.64 11.50 6.77
CA SER A 95 -1.11 12.76 7.36
C SER A 95 -1.58 13.75 6.28
N HIS A 96 -0.79 13.96 5.21
CA HIS A 96 -1.18 14.82 4.09
C HIS A 96 -2.41 14.29 3.36
N PHE A 97 -2.48 12.97 3.15
CA PHE A 97 -3.62 12.32 2.53
C PHE A 97 -4.92 12.57 3.30
N TRP A 98 -4.94 12.31 4.61
CA TRP A 98 -6.17 12.47 5.39
C TRP A 98 -6.58 13.94 5.53
N GLN A 99 -5.63 14.87 5.64
CA GLN A 99 -5.94 16.31 5.61
C GLN A 99 -6.56 16.74 4.28
N TRP A 100 -6.05 16.22 3.17
CA TRP A 100 -6.60 16.44 1.84
C TRP A 100 -7.98 15.80 1.72
N ALA A 101 -8.16 14.56 2.13
CA ALA A 101 -9.43 13.83 2.03
C ALA A 101 -10.57 14.54 2.77
N VAL A 102 -10.28 15.11 3.94
CA VAL A 102 -11.27 15.90 4.70
C VAL A 102 -11.71 17.15 3.94
N LYS A 103 -10.83 17.79 3.18
CA LYS A 103 -11.13 18.99 2.38
C LYS A 103 -11.80 18.64 1.05
N SER A 104 -11.27 17.67 0.32
CA SER A 104 -11.75 17.25 -1.00
C SER A 104 -13.01 16.38 -0.98
N LYS A 105 -13.29 15.71 0.13
CA LYS A 105 -14.49 14.89 0.36
C LYS A 105 -14.77 13.88 -0.76
N PRO A 106 -13.82 13.04 -1.17
CA PRO A 106 -14.05 12.03 -2.19
C PRO A 106 -15.19 11.09 -1.77
N LYS A 107 -15.96 10.58 -2.73
CA LYS A 107 -17.15 9.77 -2.45
C LYS A 107 -16.80 8.43 -1.78
N LYS A 108 -15.70 7.81 -2.20
CA LYS A 108 -15.22 6.54 -1.64
C LYS A 108 -13.71 6.50 -1.59
N ILE A 109 -13.18 6.06 -0.48
CA ILE A 109 -11.73 5.90 -0.26
C ILE A 109 -11.43 4.43 0.02
N LEU A 110 -10.37 3.90 -0.60
CA LEU A 110 -9.73 2.64 -0.24
C LEU A 110 -8.29 2.93 0.20
N THR A 111 -7.97 2.58 1.44
CA THR A 111 -6.61 2.67 1.97
C THR A 111 -6.00 1.29 2.17
N PHE A 112 -4.69 1.20 1.94
CA PHE A 112 -3.93 -0.02 2.13
C PHE A 112 -3.12 0.06 3.43
N SER A 113 -3.63 -0.62 4.45
CA SER A 113 -2.93 -0.93 5.67
C SER A 113 -2.05 -2.17 5.48
N SER A 114 -1.85 -2.96 6.50
CA SER A 114 -0.98 -4.14 6.44
C SER A 114 -1.32 -5.14 7.54
N SER A 115 -0.98 -6.41 7.33
CA SER A 115 -0.89 -7.41 8.41
C SER A 115 0.08 -7.03 9.53
N ALA A 116 1.02 -6.11 9.27
CA ALA A 116 1.94 -5.57 10.27
C ALA A 116 1.25 -4.76 11.39
N CYS A 117 -0.02 -4.40 11.22
CA CYS A 117 -0.83 -3.76 12.27
C CYS A 117 -1.19 -4.70 13.42
N TYR A 118 -1.22 -6.00 13.19
CA TYR A 118 -1.55 -6.96 14.22
C TYR A 118 -0.43 -7.07 15.27
N PRO A 119 -0.80 -7.29 16.54
CA PRO A 119 0.17 -7.45 17.61
C PRO A 119 1.19 -8.56 17.31
N VAL A 120 2.47 -8.25 17.42
CA VAL A 120 3.55 -9.23 17.18
C VAL A 120 3.48 -10.40 18.14
N THR A 121 2.90 -10.20 19.32
CA THR A 121 2.70 -11.26 20.33
C THR A 121 1.77 -12.38 19.83
N PHE A 122 0.93 -12.14 18.83
CA PHE A 122 0.05 -13.17 18.25
C PHE A 122 0.74 -14.01 17.17
N GLN A 123 1.99 -13.73 16.87
CA GLN A 123 2.75 -14.36 15.79
C GLN A 123 3.91 -15.20 16.30
N THR A 124 3.98 -15.44 17.62
CA THR A 124 5.01 -16.30 18.22
C THR A 124 4.54 -17.76 18.23
N LYS A 125 5.51 -18.70 18.35
CA LYS A 125 5.18 -20.15 18.44
C LYS A 125 4.34 -20.47 19.67
N GLU A 126 4.56 -19.73 20.76
CA GLU A 126 3.89 -19.92 22.06
C GLU A 126 2.50 -19.30 22.10
N ASN A 127 2.24 -18.30 21.26
CA ASN A 127 0.99 -17.56 21.25
C ASN A 127 0.49 -17.33 19.81
N TYR A 128 0.39 -18.40 19.05
CA TYR A 128 -0.15 -18.36 17.71
C TYR A 128 -1.67 -18.15 17.74
N LYS A 129 -2.15 -17.17 17.00
CA LYS A 129 -3.61 -16.93 16.79
C LYS A 129 -3.93 -16.83 15.31
N LEU A 130 -5.09 -17.34 14.95
CA LEU A 130 -5.71 -16.99 13.67
C LEU A 130 -6.15 -15.53 13.76
N LEU A 131 -5.63 -14.68 12.87
CA LEU A 131 -5.86 -13.25 12.92
C LEU A 131 -7.21 -12.92 12.29
N SER A 132 -8.04 -12.20 13.04
CA SER A 132 -9.31 -11.61 12.58
C SER A 132 -9.25 -10.09 12.73
N GLU A 133 -10.11 -9.37 12.03
CA GLU A 133 -10.06 -7.90 11.96
C GLU A 133 -10.31 -7.23 13.32
N ASP A 134 -11.14 -7.83 14.16
CA ASP A 134 -11.50 -7.36 15.50
C ASP A 134 -10.35 -7.41 16.53
N LEU A 135 -9.27 -8.14 16.23
CA LEU A 135 -8.07 -8.16 17.07
C LEU A 135 -7.29 -6.83 17.07
N VAL A 136 -7.64 -5.93 16.18
CA VAL A 136 -7.12 -4.55 16.15
C VAL A 136 -8.31 -3.61 16.19
N SER A 137 -8.69 -3.20 17.39
CA SER A 137 -9.78 -2.26 17.65
C SER A 137 -9.25 -1.07 18.44
N PHE A 138 -9.61 0.15 18.02
CA PHE A 138 -9.20 1.38 18.71
C PHE A 138 -10.05 1.68 19.97
N ASP A 139 -11.03 0.86 20.25
CA ASP A 139 -11.87 0.97 21.46
C ASP A 139 -11.33 0.11 22.62
N GLN A 140 -10.19 -0.55 22.42
CA GLN A 140 -9.53 -1.41 23.40
C GLN A 140 -8.01 -1.17 23.38
N PRO A 141 -7.27 -1.60 24.41
CA PRO A 141 -5.81 -1.55 24.39
C PRO A 141 -5.24 -2.28 23.19
N ILE A 142 -4.46 -1.58 22.39
CA ILE A 142 -3.83 -2.11 21.18
C ILE A 142 -2.50 -2.74 21.56
N GLY A 143 -2.24 -3.96 21.09
CA GLY A 143 -0.93 -4.59 21.20
C GLY A 143 0.10 -3.94 20.29
N VAL A 144 1.37 -4.23 20.50
CA VAL A 144 2.50 -3.65 19.76
C VAL A 144 2.52 -4.19 18.33
N PRO A 145 2.37 -3.33 17.31
CA PRO A 145 2.48 -3.71 15.90
C PRO A 145 3.94 -3.91 15.48
N ASP A 146 4.14 -4.40 14.25
CA ASP A 146 5.46 -4.74 13.75
C ASP A 146 6.29 -3.51 13.35
N LEU A 147 7.22 -3.10 14.18
CA LEU A 147 8.18 -2.03 13.98
C LEU A 147 7.51 -0.69 13.53
N THR A 148 8.29 0.21 12.99
CA THR A 148 7.83 1.52 12.51
C THR A 148 6.75 1.39 11.43
N TYR A 149 6.86 0.40 10.56
CA TYR A 149 5.89 0.16 9.50
C TYR A 149 4.51 -0.18 10.05
N GLY A 150 4.43 -1.11 11.00
CA GLY A 150 3.16 -1.46 11.63
C GLY A 150 2.53 -0.27 12.37
N TRP A 151 3.33 0.52 13.08
CA TRP A 151 2.87 1.75 13.74
C TRP A 151 2.36 2.79 12.74
N ALA A 152 3.07 3.01 11.63
CA ALA A 152 2.63 3.96 10.60
C ALA A 152 1.27 3.55 10.02
N LYS A 153 1.12 2.28 9.63
CA LYS A 153 -0.13 1.77 9.07
C LYS A 153 -1.29 1.81 10.08
N LEU A 154 -1.04 1.44 11.32
CA LEU A 154 -2.04 1.52 12.39
C LEU A 154 -2.48 2.97 12.66
N THR A 155 -1.53 3.91 12.63
CA THR A 155 -1.83 5.35 12.77
C THR A 155 -2.72 5.84 11.62
N SER A 156 -2.43 5.43 10.37
CA SER A 156 -3.26 5.76 9.22
C SER A 156 -4.70 5.24 9.37
N GLU A 157 -4.88 4.03 9.88
CA GLU A 157 -6.22 3.49 10.18
C GLU A 157 -6.96 4.32 11.23
N TYR A 158 -6.25 4.75 12.28
CA TYR A 158 -6.83 5.61 13.31
C TYR A 158 -7.24 6.97 12.73
N LEU A 159 -6.41 7.58 11.88
CA LEU A 159 -6.77 8.82 11.18
C LEU A 159 -8.01 8.63 10.30
N GLY A 160 -8.15 7.48 9.65
CA GLY A 160 -9.35 7.12 8.90
C GLY A 160 -10.60 7.02 9.76
N LYS A 161 -10.49 6.44 10.96
CA LYS A 161 -11.58 6.42 11.95
C LYS A 161 -12.00 7.84 12.34
N ILE A 162 -11.04 8.70 12.68
CA ILE A 162 -11.31 10.10 13.04
C ILE A 162 -11.91 10.89 11.85
N ALA A 163 -11.41 10.65 10.64
CA ALA A 163 -11.95 11.28 9.43
C ALA A 163 -13.43 10.88 9.21
N TYR A 164 -13.80 9.65 9.52
CA TYR A 164 -15.19 9.22 9.46
C TYR A 164 -16.04 9.85 10.58
N GLU A 165 -15.61 9.73 11.82
CA GLU A 165 -16.39 10.16 12.99
C GLU A 165 -16.63 11.66 13.03
N ASN A 166 -15.61 12.45 12.70
CA ASN A 166 -15.66 13.91 12.85
C ASN A 166 -16.01 14.64 11.55
N TYR A 167 -15.74 14.05 10.39
CA TYR A 167 -15.91 14.70 9.09
C TYR A 167 -16.79 13.95 8.10
N GLY A 168 -17.25 12.74 8.45
CA GLY A 168 -18.13 11.93 7.62
C GLY A 168 -17.43 11.31 6.40
N ILE A 169 -16.10 11.25 6.38
CA ILE A 169 -15.33 10.69 5.26
C ILE A 169 -15.39 9.17 5.28
N LYS A 170 -16.04 8.59 4.28
CA LYS A 170 -16.20 7.12 4.18
C LYS A 170 -14.97 6.48 3.55
N SER A 171 -14.35 5.56 4.26
CA SER A 171 -13.22 4.79 3.76
C SER A 171 -13.35 3.30 4.07
N VAL A 172 -12.71 2.49 3.25
CA VAL A 172 -12.49 1.07 3.49
C VAL A 172 -11.00 0.87 3.71
N VAL A 173 -10.65 0.24 4.81
CA VAL A 173 -9.27 -0.14 5.13
C VAL A 173 -9.06 -1.59 4.72
N TYR A 174 -8.06 -1.84 3.89
CA TYR A 174 -7.66 -3.18 3.50
C TYR A 174 -6.34 -3.55 4.14
N ARG A 175 -6.31 -4.64 4.91
CA ARG A 175 -5.09 -5.18 5.56
C ARG A 175 -4.58 -6.39 4.78
N PRO A 176 -3.81 -6.19 3.69
CA PRO A 176 -3.32 -7.31 2.90
C PRO A 176 -2.29 -8.11 3.71
N PHE A 177 -2.38 -9.41 3.59
CA PHE A 177 -1.30 -10.33 3.91
C PHE A 177 -0.39 -10.49 2.70
N SER A 178 0.63 -11.34 2.77
CA SER A 178 1.58 -11.53 1.67
C SER A 178 0.88 -11.96 0.39
N GLY A 179 0.78 -11.02 -0.56
CA GLY A 179 0.27 -11.27 -1.89
C GLY A 179 1.39 -11.60 -2.88
N TYR A 180 1.03 -12.16 -4.02
CA TYR A 180 1.96 -12.41 -5.14
C TYR A 180 1.27 -12.18 -6.48
N GLY A 181 2.07 -11.89 -7.52
CA GLY A 181 1.57 -11.65 -8.87
C GLY A 181 2.67 -11.69 -9.92
N LYS A 182 2.28 -11.68 -11.19
CA LYS A 182 3.18 -11.84 -12.34
C LYS A 182 4.28 -10.78 -12.42
N ASP A 183 4.01 -9.58 -11.97
CA ASP A 183 4.90 -8.42 -12.04
C ASP A 183 5.47 -8.02 -10.67
N GLN A 184 5.37 -8.91 -9.68
CA GLN A 184 5.97 -8.68 -8.37
C GLN A 184 7.49 -8.71 -8.47
N ASP A 185 8.14 -7.77 -7.77
CA ASP A 185 9.59 -7.66 -7.74
C ASP A 185 10.25 -8.92 -7.12
N LEU A 186 11.41 -9.29 -7.67
CA LEU A 186 12.17 -10.47 -7.22
C LEU A 186 12.84 -10.31 -5.85
N SER A 187 12.80 -9.13 -5.26
CA SER A 187 13.21 -8.91 -3.86
C SER A 187 12.25 -9.57 -2.86
N TYR A 188 11.02 -9.89 -3.29
CA TYR A 188 10.07 -10.61 -2.46
C TYR A 188 10.30 -12.13 -2.49
N PRO A 189 10.08 -12.84 -1.36
CA PRO A 189 10.41 -14.26 -1.23
C PRO A 189 9.74 -15.15 -2.28
N PHE A 190 8.43 -15.02 -2.49
CA PHE A 190 7.68 -15.90 -3.37
C PHE A 190 8.19 -15.88 -4.83
N PRO A 191 8.23 -14.74 -5.53
CA PRO A 191 8.73 -14.70 -6.91
C PRO A 191 10.21 -15.07 -6.99
N SER A 192 11.02 -14.76 -6.00
CA SER A 192 12.42 -15.15 -5.91
C SER A 192 12.59 -16.68 -5.81
N ILE A 193 11.79 -17.35 -4.99
CA ILE A 193 11.78 -18.81 -4.87
C ILE A 193 11.35 -19.44 -6.20
N CYS A 194 10.25 -18.97 -6.79
CA CYS A 194 9.78 -19.46 -8.09
C CYS A 194 10.87 -19.35 -9.18
N LYS A 195 11.54 -18.20 -9.26
CA LYS A 195 12.64 -17.99 -10.21
C LYS A 195 13.79 -18.97 -9.98
N ARG A 196 14.19 -19.18 -8.72
CA ARG A 196 15.26 -20.14 -8.37
C ARG A 196 14.89 -21.57 -8.72
N ILE A 197 13.65 -21.98 -8.50
CA ILE A 197 13.15 -23.30 -8.90
C ILE A 197 13.28 -23.48 -10.41
N LEU A 198 12.79 -22.51 -11.17
CA LEU A 198 12.81 -22.56 -12.64
C LEU A 198 14.23 -22.57 -13.21
N SER A 199 15.15 -21.81 -12.60
CA SER A 199 16.57 -21.75 -13.03
C SER A 199 17.36 -23.01 -12.66
N ASN A 200 16.91 -23.77 -11.67
CA ASN A 200 17.62 -24.96 -11.15
C ASN A 200 16.82 -26.24 -11.34
N LYS A 201 16.11 -26.40 -12.46
CA LYS A 201 15.25 -27.55 -12.76
C LYS A 201 15.92 -28.92 -12.61
N ASN A 202 17.22 -28.99 -12.81
CA ASN A 202 18.02 -30.21 -12.72
C ASN A 202 18.66 -30.43 -11.35
N SER A 203 18.48 -29.51 -10.40
CA SER A 203 19.04 -29.64 -9.06
C SER A 203 18.06 -30.36 -8.12
N LYS A 204 18.55 -31.31 -7.37
CA LYS A 204 17.78 -32.02 -6.32
C LYS A 204 17.56 -31.19 -5.05
N LYS A 205 18.25 -30.05 -4.93
CA LYS A 205 18.18 -29.15 -3.74
C LYS A 205 18.09 -27.71 -4.19
N ILE A 206 17.21 -26.96 -3.54
CA ILE A 206 17.05 -25.53 -3.73
C ILE A 206 17.26 -24.86 -2.38
N GLN A 207 18.08 -23.82 -2.35
CA GLN A 207 18.27 -23.03 -1.16
C GLN A 207 17.09 -22.08 -0.95
N VAL A 208 16.44 -22.21 0.20
CA VAL A 208 15.35 -21.33 0.65
C VAL A 208 15.85 -20.59 1.86
N TRP A 209 15.66 -19.27 1.87
CA TRP A 209 15.95 -18.40 2.99
C TRP A 209 14.68 -18.28 3.84
N GLY A 210 14.76 -18.51 5.10
CA GLY A 210 13.69 -18.37 6.08
C GLY A 210 14.19 -17.74 7.35
#